data_95bedf3dde88bc0f59a8df86da4d1445
#
_entry.id   95bedf3dde88bc0f59a8df86da4d1445
#
_cell.length_a   1.000
_cell.length_b   1.000
_cell.length_c   1.000
_cell.angle_alpha   90.00
_cell.angle_beta   90.00
_cell.angle_gamma   90.00
#
_symmetry.space_group_name_H-M   'P 1'
#
loop_
_entity.id
_entity.type
_entity.pdbx_description
1 polymer ?
#
loop_
_entity_poly.entity_id
_entity_poly.type
_entity_poly.pdbx_seq_one_letter_code
_entity_poly.pdbx_strand_id
1 'polypeptide(L)'
;PAPSSTSALDALVWPLRARPGHRDPDYHGISNYVDLNPAFPDQLLDWNCGTRTYDLANGYNHAGVDYFLWPFPWRMMDAALIEIVAVAPGVILHKQDGHPDRSCDAGTATPWNAVYVQHADGTVAWYGHMKNGSTTTKAVGQPVVAGEYLGLVGSSGRSSGPHLHLELRS
;
A
#
# COMPACT_ATOMS: atom_id res chain seq x y z
N PRO A 1 -33.64 12.24 -13.42
CA PRO A 1 -32.24 11.84 -13.48
C PRO A 1 -31.83 11.34 -12.11
N ALA A 2 -31.40 10.08 -12.01
CA ALA A 2 -30.79 9.57 -10.80
C ALA A 2 -29.52 10.36 -10.54
N PRO A 3 -29.15 10.65 -9.27
CA PRO A 3 -27.86 11.24 -8.97
C PRO A 3 -26.78 10.28 -9.47
N SER A 4 -25.83 10.79 -10.27
CA SER A 4 -24.65 10.04 -10.65
C SER A 4 -23.96 9.61 -9.38
N SER A 5 -23.81 8.29 -9.15
CA SER A 5 -22.99 7.79 -8.08
C SER A 5 -21.56 8.25 -8.37
N THR A 6 -21.07 9.23 -7.61
CA THR A 6 -19.65 9.56 -7.61
C THR A 6 -18.91 8.31 -7.15
N SER A 7 -17.96 7.83 -7.97
CA SER A 7 -17.10 6.71 -7.61
C SER A 7 -16.32 7.07 -6.33
N ALA A 8 -16.07 6.11 -5.46
CA ALA A 8 -15.19 6.31 -4.31
C ALA A 8 -13.79 6.77 -4.75
N LEU A 9 -13.42 6.51 -6.00
CA LEU A 9 -12.14 6.88 -6.60
C LEU A 9 -12.10 8.33 -7.12
N ASP A 10 -13.23 9.06 -7.13
CA ASP A 10 -13.25 10.45 -7.62
C ASP A 10 -12.51 11.43 -6.70
N ALA A 11 -12.22 11.05 -5.44
CA ALA A 11 -11.51 11.89 -4.46
C ALA A 11 -10.71 11.03 -3.48
N LEU A 12 -9.58 10.47 -3.94
CA LEU A 12 -8.66 9.77 -3.06
C LEU A 12 -7.85 10.76 -2.21
N VAL A 13 -7.72 10.48 -0.91
CA VAL A 13 -6.75 11.17 -0.07
C VAL A 13 -5.38 10.49 -0.14
N TRP A 14 -4.32 11.24 0.22
CA TRP A 14 -2.96 10.68 0.24
C TRP A 14 -2.86 9.53 1.26
N PRO A 15 -2.23 8.40 0.92
CA PRO A 15 -2.25 7.19 1.75
C PRO A 15 -1.34 7.24 2.98
N LEU A 16 -0.43 8.22 3.06
CA LEU A 16 0.53 8.35 4.13
C LEU A 16 0.31 9.64 4.94
N ARG A 17 0.53 9.55 6.24
CA ARG A 17 0.46 10.68 7.15
C ARG A 17 1.60 10.62 8.17
N ALA A 18 2.36 11.71 8.30
CA ALA A 18 3.33 11.85 9.37
C ALA A 18 2.65 11.95 10.74
N ARG A 19 3.14 11.21 11.73
CA ARG A 19 2.64 11.30 13.10
C ARG A 19 3.00 12.65 13.73
N PRO A 20 2.20 13.12 14.71
CA PRO A 20 2.50 14.36 15.43
C PRO A 20 3.93 14.37 15.98
N GLY A 21 4.65 15.46 15.73
CA GLY A 21 6.07 15.63 16.11
C GLY A 21 7.07 15.35 15.00
N HIS A 22 6.72 14.60 13.96
CA HIS A 22 7.54 14.51 12.75
C HIS A 22 7.23 15.70 11.83
N ARG A 23 8.27 16.48 11.50
CA ARG A 23 8.11 17.76 10.79
C ARG A 23 8.75 17.78 9.40
N ASP A 24 9.43 16.71 9.01
CA ASP A 24 10.02 16.61 7.68
C ASP A 24 8.91 16.40 6.65
N PRO A 25 8.71 17.31 5.70
CA PRO A 25 7.70 17.15 4.64
C PRO A 25 8.11 16.09 3.63
N ASP A 26 9.42 15.84 3.45
CA ASP A 26 9.98 14.95 2.44
C ASP A 26 10.23 13.54 3.00
N TYR A 27 9.29 13.03 3.81
CA TYR A 27 9.43 11.75 4.51
C TYR A 27 9.20 10.51 3.65
N HIS A 28 8.89 10.66 2.37
CA HIS A 28 8.63 9.54 1.46
C HIS A 28 8.90 9.90 0.01
N GLY A 29 9.01 8.87 -0.83
CA GLY A 29 9.03 8.95 -2.28
C GLY A 29 8.31 7.76 -2.90
N ILE A 30 8.17 7.73 -4.22
CA ILE A 30 7.62 6.60 -4.97
C ILE A 30 8.76 5.89 -5.67
N SER A 31 8.89 4.58 -5.44
CA SER A 31 9.93 3.75 -6.07
C SER A 31 9.41 2.91 -7.23
N ASN A 32 8.17 2.43 -7.12
CA ASN A 32 7.57 1.55 -8.12
C ASN A 32 6.15 2.01 -8.44
N TYR A 33 5.77 1.91 -9.69
CA TYR A 33 4.44 2.20 -10.20
C TYR A 33 3.76 0.92 -10.69
N VAL A 34 2.46 1.00 -10.97
CA VAL A 34 1.69 -0.09 -11.57
C VAL A 34 2.24 -0.39 -12.96
N ASP A 35 2.41 -1.68 -13.27
CA ASP A 35 2.51 -2.13 -14.64
C ASP A 35 1.12 -2.11 -15.28
N LEU A 36 0.93 -1.27 -16.27
CA LEU A 36 -0.35 -1.08 -16.96
C LEU A 36 -0.61 -2.13 -18.05
N ASN A 37 0.40 -2.91 -18.40
CA ASN A 37 0.24 -4.02 -19.34
C ASN A 37 0.63 -5.35 -18.69
N PRO A 38 -0.34 -6.13 -18.19
CA PRO A 38 -0.07 -7.40 -17.53
C PRO A 38 0.36 -8.50 -18.47
N ALA A 39 0.50 -8.25 -19.79
CA ALA A 39 1.00 -9.24 -20.72
C ALA A 39 2.49 -9.49 -20.49
N PHE A 40 2.85 -10.77 -20.35
CA PHE A 40 4.18 -11.23 -20.05
C PHE A 40 4.75 -12.05 -21.24
N PRO A 41 6.08 -12.04 -21.47
CA PRO A 41 7.11 -11.10 -20.97
C PRO A 41 7.26 -9.87 -21.86
N ASP A 42 7.95 -8.86 -21.36
CA ASP A 42 8.42 -7.67 -22.12
C ASP A 42 7.34 -6.86 -22.85
N GLN A 43 6.08 -6.98 -22.40
CA GLN A 43 4.95 -6.24 -22.93
C GLN A 43 4.71 -5.00 -22.09
N LEU A 44 5.62 -4.04 -22.19
CA LEU A 44 5.67 -2.90 -21.32
C LEU A 44 4.78 -1.76 -21.77
N LEU A 45 3.79 -1.44 -20.99
CA LEU A 45 3.08 -0.18 -21.06
C LEU A 45 3.02 0.39 -19.62
N ASP A 46 4.18 0.69 -19.07
CA ASP A 46 4.25 1.31 -17.75
C ASP A 46 3.93 2.82 -17.82
N TRP A 47 3.94 3.45 -16.65
CA TRP A 47 3.55 4.86 -16.47
C TRP A 47 4.29 5.86 -17.37
N ASN A 48 5.49 5.53 -17.86
CA ASN A 48 6.30 6.43 -18.71
C ASN A 48 6.25 6.07 -20.19
N CYS A 49 5.41 5.11 -20.58
CA CYS A 49 5.30 4.62 -21.98
C CYS A 49 6.63 4.18 -22.58
N GLY A 50 7.58 3.74 -21.75
CA GLY A 50 8.95 3.48 -22.12
C GLY A 50 9.38 2.05 -21.91
N THR A 51 10.68 1.88 -21.69
CA THR A 51 11.33 0.59 -21.50
C THR A 51 11.49 0.19 -20.04
N ARG A 52 10.99 1.00 -19.10
CA ARG A 52 10.99 0.65 -17.68
C ARG A 52 9.96 -0.43 -17.45
N THR A 53 10.40 -1.53 -16.89
CA THR A 53 9.55 -2.71 -16.73
C THR A 53 9.52 -3.19 -15.30
N TYR A 54 8.36 -3.67 -14.92
CA TYR A 54 8.17 -4.51 -13.74
C TYR A 54 7.99 -5.97 -14.13
N ASP A 55 7.98 -6.28 -15.42
CA ASP A 55 8.00 -7.64 -15.92
C ASP A 55 9.32 -8.34 -15.56
N LEU A 56 9.22 -9.49 -14.97
CA LEU A 56 10.36 -10.35 -14.68
C LEU A 56 10.25 -11.64 -15.45
N ALA A 57 11.39 -12.32 -15.67
CA ALA A 57 11.46 -13.61 -16.36
C ALA A 57 10.56 -14.71 -15.72
N ASN A 58 10.07 -14.49 -14.51
CA ASN A 58 9.12 -15.37 -13.81
C ASN A 58 7.65 -14.93 -13.92
N GLY A 59 7.34 -13.91 -14.75
CA GLY A 59 5.98 -13.41 -14.96
C GLY A 59 5.45 -12.48 -13.88
N TYR A 60 6.33 -11.84 -13.09
CA TYR A 60 5.91 -10.88 -12.08
C TYR A 60 5.64 -9.51 -12.72
N ASN A 61 4.42 -9.03 -12.56
CA ASN A 61 4.00 -7.68 -12.91
C ASN A 61 3.65 -6.92 -11.62
N HIS A 62 4.14 -5.68 -11.46
CA HIS A 62 3.87 -4.90 -10.27
C HIS A 62 2.46 -4.31 -10.33
N ALA A 63 1.59 -4.69 -9.38
CA ALA A 63 0.16 -4.38 -9.44
C ALA A 63 -0.25 -3.16 -8.59
N GLY A 64 0.69 -2.49 -7.94
CA GLY A 64 0.43 -1.35 -7.06
C GLY A 64 1.43 -0.21 -7.22
N VAL A 65 1.38 0.72 -6.29
CA VAL A 65 2.35 1.81 -6.14
C VAL A 65 3.09 1.62 -4.81
N ASP A 66 4.43 1.69 -4.85
CA ASP A 66 5.27 1.57 -3.67
C ASP A 66 5.73 2.94 -3.19
N TYR A 67 5.31 3.31 -1.98
CA TYR A 67 5.69 4.55 -1.29
C TYR A 67 6.75 4.22 -0.24
N PHE A 68 8.03 4.44 -0.56
CA PHE A 68 9.14 4.19 0.37
C PHE A 68 9.34 5.34 1.35
N LEU A 69 9.89 5.05 2.52
CA LEU A 69 10.27 6.06 3.52
C LEU A 69 11.65 6.68 3.19
N TRP A 70 11.80 7.97 3.47
CA TRP A 70 13.02 8.73 3.23
C TRP A 70 13.29 9.72 4.39
N PRO A 71 14.55 10.03 4.78
CA PRO A 71 15.81 9.50 4.22
C PRO A 71 16.33 8.24 4.94
N PHE A 72 15.77 7.84 6.07
CA PHE A 72 16.25 6.72 6.88
C PHE A 72 15.12 5.71 7.14
N PRO A 73 14.73 4.91 6.12
CA PRO A 73 13.50 4.11 6.16
C PRO A 73 13.40 3.18 7.38
N TRP A 74 14.45 2.44 7.68
CA TRP A 74 14.45 1.51 8.82
C TRP A 74 14.31 2.22 10.17
N ARG A 75 15.02 3.35 10.36
CA ARG A 75 14.88 4.17 11.58
C ARG A 75 13.48 4.76 11.71
N MET A 76 12.92 5.24 10.61
CA MET A 76 11.57 5.82 10.59
C MET A 76 10.51 4.77 10.90
N MET A 77 10.65 3.55 10.35
CA MET A 77 9.79 2.41 10.67
C MET A 77 9.92 2.02 12.15
N ASP A 78 11.15 1.88 12.67
CA ASP A 78 11.38 1.51 14.08
C ASP A 78 10.77 2.55 15.04
N ALA A 79 10.93 3.83 14.72
CA ALA A 79 10.35 4.94 15.47
C ALA A 79 8.85 5.15 15.21
N ALA A 80 8.23 4.34 14.34
CA ALA A 80 6.80 4.37 14.05
C ALA A 80 6.32 5.76 13.59
N LEU A 81 7.05 6.44 12.70
CA LEU A 81 6.81 7.85 12.37
C LEU A 81 5.70 8.07 11.35
N ILE A 82 5.43 7.11 10.47
CA ILE A 82 4.54 7.30 9.33
C ILE A 82 3.37 6.31 9.39
N GLU A 83 2.18 6.89 9.40
CA GLU A 83 0.90 6.16 9.37
C GLU A 83 0.47 5.88 7.94
N ILE A 84 -0.20 4.74 7.78
CA ILE A 84 -0.98 4.39 6.60
C ILE A 84 -2.43 4.71 6.92
N VAL A 85 -3.09 5.46 6.03
CA VAL A 85 -4.48 5.87 6.19
C VAL A 85 -5.33 5.40 5.00
N ALA A 86 -6.62 5.20 5.23
CA ALA A 86 -7.55 4.81 4.17
C ALA A 86 -7.65 5.90 3.10
N VAL A 87 -7.42 5.57 1.84
CA VAL A 87 -7.48 6.53 0.72
C VAL A 87 -8.90 7.00 0.42
N ALA A 88 -9.91 6.19 0.74
CA ALA A 88 -11.33 6.49 0.56
C ALA A 88 -12.17 5.78 1.62
N PRO A 89 -13.45 6.19 1.82
CA PRO A 89 -14.35 5.49 2.72
C PRO A 89 -14.63 4.06 2.24
N GLY A 90 -14.81 3.12 3.18
CA GLY A 90 -15.12 1.74 2.84
C GLY A 90 -15.34 0.87 4.06
N VAL A 91 -15.28 -0.43 3.87
CA VAL A 91 -15.42 -1.45 4.90
C VAL A 91 -14.19 -2.36 4.89
N ILE A 92 -13.64 -2.67 6.05
CA ILE A 92 -12.50 -3.59 6.15
C ILE A 92 -12.94 -4.97 5.66
N LEU A 93 -12.39 -5.40 4.53
CA LEU A 93 -12.68 -6.69 3.92
C LEU A 93 -11.78 -7.80 4.47
N HIS A 94 -10.51 -7.46 4.71
CA HIS A 94 -9.50 -8.38 5.23
C HIS A 94 -8.49 -7.64 6.09
N LYS A 95 -7.97 -8.32 7.10
CA LYS A 95 -6.89 -7.83 7.96
C LYS A 95 -5.97 -8.97 8.37
N GLN A 96 -4.68 -8.75 8.27
CA GLN A 96 -3.64 -9.69 8.71
C GLN A 96 -2.52 -8.93 9.41
N ASP A 97 -2.03 -9.48 10.52
CA ASP A 97 -0.95 -8.90 11.33
C ASP A 97 -0.13 -10.03 11.98
N GLY A 98 0.97 -9.68 12.64
CA GLY A 98 1.80 -10.62 13.37
C GLY A 98 3.03 -11.14 12.60
N HIS A 99 3.22 -10.72 11.35
CA HIS A 99 4.38 -11.13 10.56
C HIS A 99 5.56 -10.18 10.78
N PRO A 100 6.80 -10.69 10.80
CA PRO A 100 7.99 -9.88 11.09
C PRO A 100 8.26 -8.83 10.00
N ASP A 101 8.77 -7.66 10.42
CA ASP A 101 9.13 -6.56 9.51
C ASP A 101 10.50 -6.75 8.85
N ARG A 102 11.31 -7.67 9.32
CA ARG A 102 12.64 -7.97 8.77
C ARG A 102 12.70 -9.43 8.37
N SER A 103 12.74 -9.65 7.07
CA SER A 103 12.98 -10.97 6.49
C SER A 103 14.34 -10.96 5.80
N CYS A 104 15.22 -11.92 6.16
CA CYS A 104 16.47 -12.15 5.44
C CYS A 104 16.28 -13.01 4.20
N ASP A 105 15.09 -13.54 3.99
CA ASP A 105 14.75 -14.42 2.87
C ASP A 105 13.79 -13.72 1.91
N ALA A 106 14.37 -13.00 0.96
CA ALA A 106 13.61 -12.32 -0.10
C ALA A 106 13.06 -13.27 -1.18
N GLY A 107 13.37 -14.57 -1.09
CA GLY A 107 13.05 -15.58 -2.13
C GLY A 107 11.72 -16.30 -1.93
N THR A 108 11.18 -16.33 -0.72
CA THR A 108 9.94 -17.04 -0.41
C THR A 108 8.74 -16.09 -0.33
N ALA A 109 7.57 -16.55 -0.78
CA ALA A 109 6.31 -15.84 -0.57
C ALA A 109 5.96 -15.88 0.94
N THR A 110 6.50 -14.92 1.69
CA THR A 110 6.18 -14.76 3.11
C THR A 110 4.89 -13.96 3.27
N PRO A 111 3.99 -14.36 4.18
CA PRO A 111 2.81 -13.58 4.50
C PRO A 111 3.19 -12.18 4.98
N TRP A 112 2.37 -11.19 4.65
CA TRP A 112 2.58 -9.80 5.03
C TRP A 112 1.50 -9.28 5.97
N ASN A 113 1.79 -8.22 6.71
CA ASN A 113 0.78 -7.50 7.46
C ASN A 113 0.07 -6.54 6.51
N ALA A 114 -1.26 -6.60 6.48
CA ALA A 114 -2.06 -5.87 5.50
C ALA A 114 -3.47 -5.58 6.02
N VAL A 115 -4.08 -4.54 5.45
CA VAL A 115 -5.51 -4.23 5.55
C VAL A 115 -6.05 -4.04 4.14
N TYR A 116 -7.20 -4.68 3.84
CA TYR A 116 -7.91 -4.49 2.58
C TYR A 116 -9.24 -3.79 2.88
N VAL A 117 -9.54 -2.75 2.13
CA VAL A 117 -10.75 -1.94 2.29
C VAL A 117 -11.57 -2.01 1.01
N GLN A 118 -12.81 -2.49 1.12
CA GLN A 118 -13.77 -2.48 0.01
C GLN A 118 -14.55 -1.18 0.01
N HIS A 119 -14.58 -0.51 -1.13
CA HIS A 119 -15.32 0.73 -1.37
C HIS A 119 -16.74 0.48 -1.86
N ALA A 120 -17.58 1.51 -1.84
CA ALA A 120 -18.99 1.40 -2.21
C ALA A 120 -19.23 1.05 -3.69
N ASP A 121 -18.27 1.34 -4.57
CA ASP A 121 -18.30 1.01 -6.00
C ASP A 121 -17.81 -0.43 -6.29
N GLY A 122 -17.46 -1.19 -5.25
CA GLY A 122 -16.96 -2.56 -5.35
C GLY A 122 -15.45 -2.68 -5.47
N THR A 123 -14.72 -1.58 -5.69
CA THR A 123 -13.25 -1.60 -5.72
C THR A 123 -12.67 -1.94 -4.35
N VAL A 124 -11.48 -2.53 -4.34
CA VAL A 124 -10.78 -2.92 -3.10
C VAL A 124 -9.38 -2.30 -3.09
N ALA A 125 -9.10 -1.52 -2.05
CA ALA A 125 -7.76 -1.01 -1.78
C ALA A 125 -6.98 -1.97 -0.86
N TRP A 126 -5.79 -2.39 -1.28
CA TRP A 126 -4.87 -3.22 -0.50
C TRP A 126 -3.73 -2.37 0.03
N TYR A 127 -3.55 -2.38 1.34
CA TYR A 127 -2.46 -1.68 2.03
C TYR A 127 -1.52 -2.74 2.60
N GLY A 128 -0.40 -2.99 1.92
CA GLY A 128 0.55 -4.04 2.25
C GLY A 128 1.81 -3.58 2.96
N HIS A 129 2.63 -4.54 3.38
CA HIS A 129 3.90 -4.37 4.09
C HIS A 129 3.81 -3.56 5.40
N MET A 130 2.64 -3.59 6.07
CA MET A 130 2.45 -2.88 7.33
C MET A 130 3.40 -3.39 8.41
N LYS A 131 3.72 -2.48 9.36
CA LYS A 131 4.54 -2.80 10.52
C LYS A 131 3.83 -3.80 11.43
N ASN A 132 4.59 -4.78 11.91
CA ASN A 132 4.09 -5.79 12.84
C ASN A 132 3.47 -5.18 14.09
N GLY A 133 2.27 -5.65 14.45
CA GLY A 133 1.51 -5.20 15.61
C GLY A 133 0.89 -3.81 15.45
N SER A 134 0.81 -3.27 14.23
CA SER A 134 0.35 -1.90 14.02
C SER A 134 -1.00 -1.78 13.30
N THR A 135 -1.57 -2.85 12.81
CA THR A 135 -2.85 -2.77 12.09
C THR A 135 -3.96 -2.23 12.98
N THR A 136 -4.89 -1.49 12.39
CA THR A 136 -6.03 -0.89 13.11
C THR A 136 -6.71 -1.88 14.06
N THR A 137 -7.23 -1.39 15.18
CA THR A 137 -8.01 -2.21 16.12
C THR A 137 -9.40 -2.57 15.61
N LYS A 138 -9.87 -1.90 14.55
CA LYS A 138 -11.15 -2.25 13.90
C LYS A 138 -11.12 -3.67 13.35
N ALA A 139 -12.23 -4.36 13.49
CA ALA A 139 -12.43 -5.72 12.97
C ALA A 139 -12.83 -5.69 11.47
N VAL A 140 -12.68 -6.84 10.80
CA VAL A 140 -13.28 -7.09 9.49
C VAL A 140 -14.79 -6.83 9.57
N GLY A 141 -15.35 -6.19 8.55
CA GLY A 141 -16.73 -5.75 8.48
C GLY A 141 -17.00 -4.36 9.08
N GLN A 142 -16.05 -3.74 9.77
CA GLN A 142 -16.22 -2.38 10.30
C GLN A 142 -15.90 -1.31 9.25
N PRO A 143 -16.67 -0.19 9.24
CA PRO A 143 -16.45 0.90 8.31
C PRO A 143 -15.22 1.74 8.68
N VAL A 144 -14.59 2.30 7.65
CA VAL A 144 -13.53 3.32 7.76
C VAL A 144 -13.90 4.54 6.92
N VAL A 145 -13.44 5.71 7.33
CA VAL A 145 -13.56 6.95 6.56
C VAL A 145 -12.24 7.29 5.88
N ALA A 146 -12.26 8.13 4.85
CA ALA A 146 -11.05 8.63 4.21
C ALA A 146 -10.14 9.31 5.25
N GLY A 147 -8.83 9.02 5.20
CA GLY A 147 -7.84 9.52 6.15
C GLY A 147 -7.83 8.81 7.51
N GLU A 148 -8.66 7.78 7.72
CA GLU A 148 -8.65 7.01 8.96
C GLU A 148 -7.42 6.09 9.04
N TYR A 149 -6.85 5.98 10.25
CA TYR A 149 -5.69 5.14 10.53
C TYR A 149 -5.95 3.66 10.24
N LEU A 150 -5.08 3.05 9.43
CA LEU A 150 -5.09 1.61 9.13
C LEU A 150 -3.91 0.85 9.72
N GLY A 151 -2.75 1.51 9.87
CA GLY A 151 -1.53 0.91 10.39
C GLY A 151 -0.33 1.85 10.25
N LEU A 152 0.85 1.31 10.44
CA LEU A 152 2.13 2.00 10.24
C LEU A 152 2.88 1.41 9.05
N VAL A 153 3.69 2.22 8.38
CA VAL A 153 4.59 1.72 7.34
C VAL A 153 5.59 0.76 7.97
N GLY A 154 5.66 -0.44 7.41
CA GLY A 154 6.55 -1.53 7.81
C GLY A 154 7.34 -2.10 6.64
N SER A 155 7.76 -3.35 6.78
CA SER A 155 8.49 -4.09 5.75
C SER A 155 8.21 -5.60 5.88
N SER A 156 7.00 -5.96 6.29
CA SER A 156 6.57 -7.35 6.44
C SER A 156 6.39 -8.04 5.08
N GLY A 157 6.54 -9.36 5.06
CA GLY A 157 6.45 -10.14 3.82
C GLY A 157 7.66 -9.98 2.91
N ARG A 158 7.46 -10.10 1.59
CA ARG A 158 8.53 -9.93 0.59
C ARG A 158 8.78 -8.45 0.33
N SER A 159 9.69 -7.87 1.09
CA SER A 159 10.02 -6.45 1.04
C SER A 159 11.53 -6.25 1.16
N SER A 160 12.10 -5.37 0.34
CA SER A 160 13.51 -4.99 0.40
C SER A 160 13.80 -3.87 1.41
N GLY A 161 12.77 -3.20 1.92
CA GLY A 161 12.86 -2.11 2.88
C GLY A 161 11.52 -1.48 3.18
N PRO A 162 11.43 -0.64 4.23
CA PRO A 162 10.17 -0.05 4.66
C PRO A 162 9.48 0.78 3.58
N HIS A 163 8.28 0.35 3.18
CA HIS A 163 7.41 1.03 2.22
C HIS A 163 5.95 0.61 2.42
N LEU A 164 5.02 1.41 1.91
CA LEU A 164 3.64 1.02 1.67
C LEU A 164 3.51 0.52 0.23
N HIS A 165 2.99 -0.69 0.03
CA HIS A 165 2.43 -1.12 -1.23
C HIS A 165 0.94 -0.83 -1.24
N LEU A 166 0.49 0.06 -2.14
CA LEU A 166 -0.92 0.39 -2.33
C LEU A 166 -1.39 -0.11 -3.69
N GLU A 167 -2.41 -0.96 -3.68
CA GLU A 167 -3.00 -1.52 -4.88
C GLU A 167 -4.51 -1.29 -4.89
N LEU A 168 -5.08 -0.88 -6.03
CA LEU A 168 -6.52 -0.76 -6.24
C LEU A 168 -6.97 -1.81 -7.25
N ARG A 169 -7.95 -2.61 -6.85
CA ARG A 169 -8.54 -3.69 -7.66
C ARG A 169 -10.03 -3.46 -7.90
N SER A 170 -10.49 -3.79 -9.09
CA SER A 170 -11.90 -3.86 -9.46
C SER A 170 -12.42 -5.29 -9.44
#